data_3c35648adaa86c6f7b855b858fef81d0
#
_entry.id   3c35648adaa86c6f7b855b858fef81d0
#
_cell.length_a   1.000
_cell.length_b   1.000
_cell.length_c   1.000
_cell.angle_alpha   90.00
_cell.angle_beta   90.00
_cell.angle_gamma   90.00
#
_symmetry.space_group_name_H-M   'P 1'
#
loop_
_entity.id
_entity.type
_entity.pdbx_description
1 polymer ?
#
loop_
_entity_poly.entity_id
_entity_poly.type
_entity_poly.pdbx_seq_one_letter_code
_entity_poly.pdbx_strand_id
1 'polypeptide(L)'
;MSIPTERLQVFVLDGAVTLSGSVDWYYQRVAAESTARGIRGVRAVHSQISLTPAPASAPEISRDIESALVRNAQVDAQNIAVTVNGNQVTLSGKVRVWNERTEAVSAAWRAKGVADVVDQITIGA
;
A
#
# COMPACT_ATOMS: atom_id res chain seq x y z
N MET A 1 0.04 -16.35 2.79
CA MET A 1 0.35 -15.10 3.49
C MET A 1 -0.33 -15.12 4.85
N SER A 2 0.43 -14.90 5.91
CA SER A 2 -0.17 -14.88 7.23
C SER A 2 -0.45 -13.46 7.69
N ILE A 3 -1.62 -13.28 8.28
CA ILE A 3 -2.02 -12.01 8.88
C ILE A 3 -1.77 -12.13 10.38
N PRO A 4 -1.09 -11.16 11.01
CA PRO A 4 -0.83 -11.25 12.44
C PRO A 4 -2.14 -11.05 13.24
N THR A 5 -2.75 -12.18 13.61
CA THR A 5 -4.04 -12.17 14.29
C THR A 5 -3.98 -11.62 15.72
N GLU A 6 -2.81 -11.66 16.34
CA GLU A 6 -2.61 -11.14 17.71
C GLU A 6 -2.78 -9.63 17.78
N ARG A 7 -2.55 -8.94 16.69
CA ARG A 7 -2.64 -7.49 16.61
C ARG A 7 -3.93 -6.99 15.98
N LEU A 8 -4.77 -7.91 15.54
CA LEU A 8 -6.03 -7.59 14.89
C LEU A 8 -7.19 -8.09 15.73
N GLN A 9 -8.23 -7.27 15.82
CA GLN A 9 -9.47 -7.61 16.49
C GLN A 9 -10.61 -7.55 15.50
N VAL A 10 -11.51 -8.52 15.60
CA VAL A 10 -12.67 -8.61 14.72
C VAL A 10 -13.94 -8.55 15.56
N PHE A 11 -14.81 -7.65 15.21
CA PHE A 11 -16.09 -7.48 15.87
C PHE A 11 -17.20 -7.70 14.84
N VAL A 12 -18.16 -8.56 15.15
CA VAL A 12 -19.26 -8.84 14.23
C VAL A 12 -20.59 -8.57 14.94
N LEU A 13 -21.43 -7.73 14.30
CA LEU A 13 -22.76 -7.41 14.81
C LEU A 13 -23.70 -7.24 13.62
N ASP A 14 -24.75 -8.09 13.57
CA ASP A 14 -25.82 -8.03 12.56
C ASP A 14 -25.29 -7.95 11.11
N GLY A 15 -24.26 -8.72 10.81
CA GLY A 15 -23.67 -8.74 9.47
C GLY A 15 -22.67 -7.63 9.20
N ALA A 16 -22.44 -6.72 10.15
CA ALA A 16 -21.41 -5.69 10.03
C ALA A 16 -20.16 -6.16 10.76
N VAL A 17 -19.04 -6.13 10.06
CA VAL A 17 -17.73 -6.52 10.61
C VAL A 17 -16.91 -5.26 10.83
N THR A 18 -16.37 -5.12 12.03
CA THR A 18 -15.42 -4.06 12.35
C THR A 18 -14.07 -4.70 12.60
N LEU A 19 -13.09 -4.27 11.84
CA LEU A 19 -11.70 -4.68 12.01
C LEU A 19 -10.94 -3.56 12.70
N SER A 20 -10.15 -3.90 13.72
CA SER A 20 -9.32 -2.93 14.41
C SER A 20 -7.98 -3.53 14.74
N GLY A 21 -7.02 -2.68 15.11
CA GLY A 21 -5.67 -3.09 15.43
C GLY A 21 -4.66 -2.42 14.54
N SER A 22 -3.50 -3.06 14.38
CA SER A 22 -2.42 -2.52 13.56
C SER A 22 -1.69 -3.62 12.82
N VAL A 23 -1.18 -3.27 11.64
CA VAL A 23 -0.34 -4.14 10.84
C VAL A 23 0.87 -3.34 10.35
N ASP A 24 1.93 -4.04 9.95
CA ASP A 24 3.16 -3.39 9.50
C ASP A 24 3.12 -2.98 8.02
N TRP A 25 2.32 -3.69 7.22
CA TRP A 25 2.32 -3.54 5.76
C TRP A 25 0.91 -3.25 5.25
N TYR A 26 0.84 -2.41 4.23
CA TYR A 26 -0.42 -2.09 3.60
C TYR A 26 -1.14 -3.33 3.03
N TYR A 27 -0.40 -4.25 2.42
CA TYR A 27 -1.01 -5.44 1.85
C TYR A 27 -1.68 -6.31 2.92
N GLN A 28 -1.18 -6.28 4.16
CA GLN A 28 -1.79 -7.01 5.26
C GLN A 28 -3.16 -6.43 5.61
N ARG A 29 -3.28 -5.11 5.58
CA ARG A 29 -4.56 -4.43 5.80
C ARG A 29 -5.56 -4.79 4.70
N VAL A 30 -5.12 -4.73 3.44
CA VAL A 30 -5.96 -5.07 2.30
C VAL A 30 -6.40 -6.54 2.36
N ALA A 31 -5.49 -7.44 2.72
CA ALA A 31 -5.80 -8.86 2.85
C ALA A 31 -6.84 -9.12 3.94
N ALA A 32 -6.72 -8.44 5.08
CA ALA A 32 -7.68 -8.57 6.17
C ALA A 32 -9.07 -8.07 5.75
N GLU A 33 -9.13 -6.92 5.09
CA GLU A 33 -10.39 -6.35 4.59
C GLU A 33 -11.04 -7.26 3.55
N SER A 34 -10.26 -7.79 2.62
CA SER A 34 -10.78 -8.69 1.58
C SER A 34 -11.29 -10.00 2.16
N THR A 35 -10.57 -10.55 3.12
CA THR A 35 -11.00 -11.77 3.81
C THR A 35 -12.33 -11.56 4.53
N ALA A 36 -12.47 -10.41 5.21
CA ALA A 36 -13.71 -10.10 5.91
C ALA A 36 -14.88 -9.94 4.96
N ARG A 37 -14.67 -9.30 3.80
CA ARG A 37 -15.73 -9.14 2.80
C ARG A 37 -16.18 -10.46 2.18
N GLY A 38 -15.29 -11.45 2.15
CA GLY A 38 -15.58 -12.77 1.61
C GLY A 38 -16.34 -13.69 2.55
N ILE A 39 -16.53 -13.31 3.80
CA ILE A 39 -17.25 -14.13 4.77
C ILE A 39 -18.75 -14.09 4.47
N ARG A 40 -19.37 -15.27 4.43
CA ARG A 40 -20.79 -15.41 4.13
C ARG A 40 -21.64 -14.72 5.19
N GLY A 41 -22.59 -13.89 4.76
CA GLY A 41 -23.48 -13.16 5.65
C GLY A 41 -23.00 -11.76 6.02
N VAL A 42 -21.79 -11.39 5.59
CA VAL A 42 -21.28 -10.04 5.86
C VAL A 42 -21.91 -9.04 4.92
N ARG A 43 -22.49 -7.98 5.49
CA ARG A 43 -23.16 -6.91 4.75
C ARG A 43 -22.28 -5.68 4.60
N ALA A 44 -21.43 -5.43 5.59
CA ALA A 44 -20.56 -4.26 5.60
C ALA A 44 -19.28 -4.58 6.35
N VAL A 45 -18.20 -3.95 5.94
CA VAL A 45 -16.89 -4.05 6.61
C VAL A 45 -16.42 -2.64 6.93
N HIS A 46 -16.16 -2.40 8.21
CA HIS A 46 -15.58 -1.15 8.70
C HIS A 46 -14.15 -1.45 9.15
N SER A 47 -13.19 -0.87 8.46
CA SER A 47 -11.78 -1.10 8.78
C SER A 47 -11.22 0.07 9.58
N GLN A 48 -10.74 -0.24 10.78
CA GLN A 48 -10.03 0.70 11.65
C GLN A 48 -8.60 0.22 11.85
N ILE A 49 -8.06 -0.51 10.87
CA ILE A 49 -6.71 -1.04 10.95
C ILE A 49 -5.71 0.08 10.66
N SER A 50 -4.79 0.29 11.60
CA SER A 50 -3.72 1.27 11.45
C SER A 50 -2.48 0.62 10.87
N LEU A 51 -1.70 1.40 10.11
CA LEU A 51 -0.39 0.97 9.68
C LEU A 51 0.65 1.42 10.70
N THR A 52 1.48 0.46 11.15
CA THR A 52 2.62 0.74 12.00
C THR A 52 3.85 0.29 11.23
N PRO A 53 4.39 1.12 10.34
CA PRO A 53 5.47 0.69 9.47
C PRO A 53 6.72 0.34 10.25
N ALA A 54 7.45 -0.68 9.75
CA ALA A 54 8.74 -1.01 10.29
C ALA A 54 9.68 0.19 10.16
N PRO A 55 10.60 0.41 11.12
CA PRO A 55 11.52 1.53 11.02
C PRO A 55 12.35 1.46 9.74
N ALA A 56 12.33 2.55 8.98
CA ALA A 56 13.17 2.73 7.81
C ALA A 56 13.36 4.22 7.59
N SER A 57 14.55 4.62 7.19
CA SER A 57 14.83 6.03 6.91
C SER A 57 14.29 6.41 5.54
N ALA A 58 14.03 7.71 5.34
CA ALA A 58 13.58 8.20 4.04
C ALA A 58 14.53 7.85 2.90
N PRO A 59 15.88 7.95 3.04
CA PRO A 59 16.78 7.48 1.99
C PRO A 59 16.68 5.99 1.69
N GLU A 60 16.46 5.15 2.69
CA GLU A 60 16.29 3.71 2.47
C GLU A 60 15.00 3.42 1.70
N ILE A 61 13.91 4.07 2.08
CA ILE A 61 12.61 3.92 1.39
C ILE A 61 12.75 4.36 -0.06
N SER A 62 13.36 5.50 -0.30
CA SER A 62 13.56 6.03 -1.65
C SER A 62 14.36 5.06 -2.51
N ARG A 63 15.45 4.52 -1.98
CA ARG A 63 16.29 3.56 -2.72
C ARG A 63 15.56 2.27 -3.04
N ASP A 64 14.78 1.76 -2.09
CA ASP A 64 14.00 0.55 -2.29
C ASP A 64 13.00 0.71 -3.42
N ILE A 65 12.30 1.85 -3.44
CA ILE A 65 11.31 2.14 -4.47
C ILE A 65 11.98 2.34 -5.83
N GLU A 66 13.04 3.14 -5.87
CA GLU A 66 13.77 3.39 -7.12
C GLU A 66 14.32 2.09 -7.71
N SER A 67 14.88 1.22 -6.87
CA SER A 67 15.37 -0.08 -7.31
C SER A 67 14.25 -0.97 -7.85
N ALA A 68 13.10 -0.95 -7.18
CA ALA A 68 11.93 -1.71 -7.63
C ALA A 68 11.42 -1.22 -8.98
N LEU A 69 11.40 0.10 -9.19
CA LEU A 69 10.97 0.68 -10.47
C LEU A 69 11.93 0.31 -11.59
N VAL A 70 13.24 0.35 -11.33
CA VAL A 70 14.25 -0.03 -12.33
C VAL A 70 14.11 -1.49 -12.74
N ARG A 71 13.79 -2.37 -11.79
CA ARG A 71 13.62 -3.80 -12.07
C ARG A 71 12.31 -4.12 -12.78
N ASN A 72 11.36 -3.20 -12.80
CA ASN A 72 10.04 -3.45 -13.38
C ASN A 72 10.05 -3.09 -14.86
N ALA A 73 9.90 -4.09 -15.72
CA ALA A 73 9.93 -3.89 -17.17
C ALA A 73 8.71 -3.09 -17.68
N GLN A 74 7.66 -2.98 -16.90
CA GLN A 74 6.46 -2.23 -17.26
C GLN A 74 6.61 -0.72 -17.02
N VAL A 75 7.64 -0.30 -16.31
CA VAL A 75 7.81 1.08 -15.84
C VAL A 75 9.10 1.67 -16.40
N ASP A 76 9.02 2.88 -16.94
CA ASP A 76 10.19 3.67 -17.27
C ASP A 76 10.55 4.52 -16.04
N ALA A 77 11.51 4.01 -15.26
CA ALA A 77 11.89 4.62 -14.00
C ALA A 77 12.41 6.05 -14.15
N GLN A 78 12.95 6.41 -15.32
CA GLN A 78 13.46 7.76 -15.56
C GLN A 78 12.36 8.82 -15.62
N ASN A 79 11.14 8.41 -15.89
CA ASN A 79 10.01 9.32 -15.99
C ASN A 79 9.24 9.48 -14.68
N ILE A 80 9.68 8.80 -13.62
CA ILE A 80 9.01 8.82 -12.33
C ILE A 80 9.97 9.34 -11.27
N ALA A 81 9.54 10.39 -10.57
CA ALA A 81 10.27 10.95 -9.44
C ALA A 81 9.69 10.43 -8.14
N VAL A 82 10.57 10.02 -7.23
CA VAL A 82 10.19 9.50 -5.92
C VAL A 82 10.68 10.48 -4.87
N THR A 83 9.77 10.99 -4.06
CA THR A 83 10.09 11.88 -2.94
C THR A 83 9.55 11.23 -1.68
N VAL A 84 10.38 11.15 -0.64
CA VAL A 84 9.99 10.53 0.62
C VAL A 84 10.13 11.55 1.74
N ASN A 85 9.07 11.70 2.50
CA ASN A 85 9.04 12.55 3.68
C ASN A 85 8.52 11.73 4.85
N GLY A 86 9.41 11.37 5.76
CA GLY A 86 9.08 10.44 6.83
C GLY A 86 8.72 9.07 6.27
N ASN A 87 7.49 8.66 6.45
CA ASN A 87 6.96 7.41 5.90
C ASN A 87 5.98 7.64 4.74
N GLN A 88 5.86 8.89 4.29
CA GLN A 88 5.00 9.24 3.17
C GLN A 88 5.82 9.33 1.89
N VAL A 89 5.36 8.65 0.86
CA VAL A 89 6.00 8.63 -0.46
C VAL A 89 5.15 9.42 -1.43
N THR A 90 5.75 10.33 -2.18
CA THR A 90 5.09 11.02 -3.28
C THR A 90 5.73 10.57 -4.58
N LEU A 91 4.91 10.07 -5.48
CA LEU A 91 5.31 9.71 -6.84
C LEU A 91 4.80 10.77 -7.80
N SER A 92 5.68 11.26 -8.65
CA SER A 92 5.30 12.24 -9.67
C SER A 92 5.98 11.89 -10.99
N GLY A 93 5.49 12.50 -12.04
CA GLY A 93 6.02 12.28 -13.38
C GLY A 93 4.92 11.99 -14.37
N LYS A 94 5.32 11.57 -15.56
CA LYS A 94 4.41 11.32 -16.66
C LYS A 94 4.69 9.94 -17.25
N VAL A 95 3.65 9.13 -17.36
CA VAL A 95 3.72 7.80 -17.94
C VAL A 95 2.82 7.72 -19.18
N ARG A 96 3.03 6.74 -20.04
CA ARG A 96 2.29 6.61 -21.29
C ARG A 96 0.96 5.92 -21.13
N VAL A 97 0.90 4.92 -20.24
CA VAL A 97 -0.29 4.09 -20.09
C VAL A 97 -0.61 3.92 -18.62
N TRP A 98 -1.86 3.62 -18.34
CA TRP A 98 -2.38 3.43 -17.00
C TRP A 98 -1.62 2.35 -16.22
N ASN A 99 -1.22 1.28 -16.90
CA ASN A 99 -0.54 0.16 -16.29
C ASN A 99 0.80 0.56 -15.64
N GLU A 100 1.54 1.47 -16.27
CA GLU A 100 2.79 1.97 -15.69
C GLU A 100 2.53 2.68 -14.36
N ARG A 101 1.47 3.49 -14.30
CA ARG A 101 1.09 4.18 -13.07
C ARG A 101 0.73 3.17 -11.97
N THR A 102 -0.09 2.18 -12.29
CA THR A 102 -0.50 1.15 -11.34
C THR A 102 0.70 0.39 -10.79
N GLU A 103 1.64 0.02 -11.66
CA GLU A 103 2.84 -0.70 -11.25
C GLU A 103 3.74 0.16 -10.36
N ALA A 104 3.88 1.44 -10.67
CA ALA A 104 4.69 2.35 -9.86
C ALA A 104 4.09 2.53 -8.46
N VAL A 105 2.80 2.73 -8.37
CA VAL A 105 2.10 2.88 -7.07
C VAL A 105 2.21 1.59 -6.26
N SER A 106 2.04 0.44 -6.89
CA SER A 106 2.19 -0.85 -6.23
C SER A 106 3.60 -1.06 -5.69
N ALA A 107 4.62 -0.67 -6.47
CA ALA A 107 6.01 -0.77 -6.03
C ALA A 107 6.26 0.08 -4.79
N ALA A 108 5.69 1.29 -4.75
CA ALA A 108 5.84 2.17 -3.60
C ALA A 108 5.19 1.57 -2.34
N TRP A 109 4.00 1.00 -2.47
CA TRP A 109 3.32 0.39 -1.34
C TRP A 109 4.03 -0.86 -0.80
N ARG A 110 4.82 -1.55 -1.62
CA ARG A 110 5.56 -2.75 -1.21
C ARG A 110 6.85 -2.45 -0.48
N ALA A 111 7.34 -1.22 -0.52
CA ALA A 111 8.58 -0.85 0.15
C ALA A 111 8.41 -0.85 1.66
N LYS A 112 9.43 -1.32 2.36
CA LYS A 112 9.42 -1.37 3.82
C LYS A 112 9.37 0.04 4.40
N GLY A 113 8.50 0.25 5.37
CA GLY A 113 8.39 1.52 6.08
C GLY A 113 7.42 2.52 5.48
N VAL A 114 6.78 2.21 4.35
CA VAL A 114 5.84 3.12 3.71
C VAL A 114 4.47 3.05 4.40
N ALA A 115 4.00 4.19 4.88
CA ALA A 115 2.69 4.32 5.51
C ALA A 115 1.66 4.96 4.58
N ASP A 116 2.09 5.78 3.63
CA ASP A 116 1.20 6.48 2.71
C ASP A 116 1.89 6.73 1.38
N VAL A 117 1.12 6.69 0.30
CA VAL A 117 1.61 7.00 -1.04
C VAL A 117 0.71 8.05 -1.65
N VAL A 118 1.30 9.18 -2.02
CA VAL A 118 0.62 10.23 -2.75
C VAL A 118 0.95 10.06 -4.23
N ASP A 119 -0.06 9.83 -5.03
CA ASP A 119 0.08 9.56 -6.45
C ASP A 119 -0.19 10.84 -7.25
N GLN A 120 0.88 11.44 -7.76
CA GLN A 120 0.81 12.62 -8.61
C GLN A 120 1.29 12.29 -10.03
N ILE A 121 1.27 11.01 -10.40
CA ILE A 121 1.65 10.58 -11.74
C ILE A 121 0.53 10.95 -12.71
N THR A 122 0.91 11.55 -13.84
CA THR A 122 -0.02 11.87 -14.91
C THR A 122 0.19 10.90 -16.09
N ILE A 123 -0.88 10.67 -16.83
CA ILE A 123 -0.85 9.81 -18.01
C ILE A 123 -0.99 10.70 -19.24
N GLY A 124 -0.12 10.51 -20.20
CA GLY A 124 -0.17 11.31 -21.41
C GLY A 124 0.82 10.82 -22.47
N ALA A 125 0.62 11.32 -23.66
CA ALA A 125 1.51 11.02 -24.77
C ALA A 125 2.82 11.79 -24.65
#